data_54b304ad4f59c168ef13a73994ef7259
#
_entry.id   54b304ad4f59c168ef13a73994ef7259
#
_cell.length_a   1.000
_cell.length_b   1.000
_cell.length_c   1.000
_cell.angle_alpha   90.00
_cell.angle_beta   90.00
_cell.angle_gamma   90.00
#
_symmetry.space_group_name_H-M   'P 1'
#
loop_
_entity.id
_entity.type
_entity.pdbx_description
1 polymer ?
#
loop_
_entity_poly.entity_id
_entity_poly.type
_entity_poly.pdbx_seq_one_letter_code
_entity_poly.pdbx_strand_id
1 'polypeptide(L)'
;AGAYGESVAMYLAFLVDQVANHSSSNCGWNAPNTQMRSVFARQALPMVWDYAESNPFSESSGSYANLFERQVKGFEVLGTTAGGTAVQADANRQTLSQDKVISTDPPYYDNIAYADLSDFFYVWLRRALRSMFPDLFGTLVVPKADELVAAAYRHGGREKAEEFFLKGMTHAMTRLAEQAHLTFPVTIYYAFKQSESESDEGAASTGWETFLAAVVSAGFSVSGTWPMRTEKEGRVVGIETNALASSIVLV
;
A
#
# COMPACT_ATOMS: atom_id res chain seq x y z
N ALA A 1 -12.26 -14.70 27.33
CA ALA A 1 -13.45 -14.37 26.48
C ALA A 1 -13.24 -13.03 25.74
N GLY A 2 -12.61 -12.01 26.35
CA GLY A 2 -12.40 -10.70 25.75
C GLY A 2 -11.51 -10.74 24.49
N ALA A 3 -10.28 -11.24 24.61
CA ALA A 3 -9.31 -11.25 23.50
C ALA A 3 -9.79 -12.03 22.26
N TYR A 4 -10.48 -13.14 22.46
CA TYR A 4 -11.07 -13.88 21.34
C TYR A 4 -12.18 -13.08 20.64
N GLY A 5 -13.07 -12.46 21.42
CA GLY A 5 -14.15 -11.63 20.87
C GLY A 5 -13.59 -10.41 20.10
N GLU A 6 -12.54 -9.77 20.61
CA GLU A 6 -11.85 -8.67 19.94
C GLU A 6 -11.21 -9.12 18.61
N SER A 7 -10.56 -10.29 18.61
CA SER A 7 -9.99 -10.86 17.37
C SER A 7 -11.08 -11.13 16.33
N VAL A 8 -12.18 -11.75 16.73
CA VAL A 8 -13.31 -11.99 15.81
C VAL A 8 -13.89 -10.67 15.27
N ALA A 9 -14.09 -9.66 16.14
CA ALA A 9 -14.60 -8.36 15.74
C ALA A 9 -13.67 -7.65 14.74
N MET A 10 -12.34 -7.76 14.92
CA MET A 10 -11.35 -7.21 13.99
C MET A 10 -11.48 -7.85 12.59
N TYR A 11 -11.56 -9.18 12.53
CA TYR A 11 -11.70 -9.86 11.23
C TYR A 11 -13.05 -9.58 10.56
N LEU A 12 -14.12 -9.46 11.33
CA LEU A 12 -15.42 -9.05 10.80
C LEU A 12 -15.39 -7.61 10.26
N ALA A 13 -14.62 -6.70 10.88
CA ALA A 13 -14.42 -5.35 10.37
C ALA A 13 -13.71 -5.36 9.00
N PHE A 14 -12.69 -6.21 8.82
CA PHE A 14 -12.05 -6.38 7.51
C PHE A 14 -13.01 -6.96 6.45
N LEU A 15 -13.93 -7.82 6.87
CA LEU A 15 -14.97 -8.31 5.97
C LEU A 15 -15.92 -7.19 5.53
N VAL A 16 -16.26 -6.25 6.41
CA VAL A 16 -17.06 -5.06 6.05
C VAL A 16 -16.33 -4.24 4.99
N ASP A 17 -15.03 -4.03 5.11
CA ASP A 17 -14.22 -3.33 4.11
C ASP A 17 -14.22 -4.06 2.75
N GLN A 18 -14.13 -5.38 2.75
CA GLN A 18 -14.23 -6.18 1.52
C GLN A 18 -15.61 -6.05 0.87
N VAL A 19 -16.68 -6.07 1.65
CA VAL A 19 -18.03 -5.84 1.15
C VAL A 19 -18.18 -4.43 0.58
N ALA A 20 -17.69 -3.41 1.27
CA ALA A 20 -17.70 -2.02 0.78
C ALA A 20 -16.96 -1.88 -0.55
N ASN A 21 -15.82 -2.58 -0.71
CA ASN A 21 -15.04 -2.59 -1.94
C ASN A 21 -15.74 -3.25 -3.14
N HIS A 22 -16.77 -4.07 -2.90
CA HIS A 22 -17.48 -4.80 -3.96
C HIS A 22 -18.95 -4.41 -4.13
N SER A 23 -19.52 -3.70 -3.17
CA SER A 23 -20.97 -3.42 -3.13
C SER A 23 -21.30 -1.94 -2.89
N SER A 24 -20.33 -1.04 -2.99
CA SER A 24 -20.60 0.40 -2.88
C SER A 24 -21.01 1.02 -4.21
N SER A 25 -21.61 2.22 -4.16
CA SER A 25 -21.95 3.00 -5.34
C SER A 25 -20.74 3.48 -6.17
N ASN A 26 -19.52 3.30 -5.66
CA ASN A 26 -18.28 3.57 -6.37
C ASN A 26 -17.79 2.37 -7.21
N CYS A 27 -18.49 1.24 -7.14
CA CYS A 27 -18.16 0.05 -7.91
C CYS A 27 -18.64 0.18 -9.35
N GLY A 28 -17.78 -0.03 -10.31
CA GLY A 28 -18.15 -0.04 -11.72
C GLY A 28 -18.68 -1.42 -12.18
N TRP A 29 -19.18 -1.48 -13.39
CA TRP A 29 -19.61 -2.69 -14.06
C TRP A 29 -18.58 -3.18 -15.08
N ASN A 30 -18.29 -4.47 -15.07
CA ASN A 30 -17.45 -5.13 -16.06
C ASN A 30 -18.35 -5.93 -17.01
N ALA A 31 -18.82 -5.29 -18.08
CA ALA A 31 -19.74 -5.88 -19.04
C ALA A 31 -19.23 -7.19 -19.70
N PRO A 32 -17.95 -7.29 -20.13
CA PRO A 32 -17.43 -8.53 -20.70
C PRO A 32 -17.52 -9.74 -19.75
N ASN A 33 -17.33 -9.54 -18.46
CA ASN A 33 -17.34 -10.61 -17.48
C ASN A 33 -18.65 -10.65 -16.66
N THR A 34 -19.60 -9.77 -16.96
CA THR A 34 -20.90 -9.65 -16.26
C THR A 34 -20.77 -9.64 -14.74
N GLN A 35 -19.84 -8.83 -14.22
CA GLN A 35 -19.54 -8.78 -12.80
C GLN A 35 -19.24 -7.35 -12.32
N MET A 36 -19.40 -7.12 -11.03
CA MET A 36 -18.96 -5.88 -10.39
C MET A 36 -17.44 -5.75 -10.46
N ARG A 37 -16.96 -4.51 -10.68
CA ARG A 37 -15.56 -4.15 -10.43
C ARG A 37 -15.44 -3.66 -8.99
N SER A 38 -14.31 -3.95 -8.35
CA SER A 38 -13.97 -3.31 -7.09
C SER A 38 -13.82 -1.78 -7.25
N VAL A 39 -13.96 -1.06 -6.14
CA VAL A 39 -13.76 0.41 -6.11
C VAL A 39 -12.39 0.77 -6.67
N PHE A 40 -11.35 0.09 -6.22
CA PHE A 40 -9.97 0.35 -6.63
C PHE A 40 -9.54 -0.46 -7.85
N ALA A 41 -10.35 -0.43 -8.92
CA ALA A 41 -9.92 -0.90 -10.24
C ALA A 41 -8.77 -0.04 -10.82
N ARG A 42 -8.61 1.18 -10.31
CA ARG A 42 -7.48 2.10 -10.54
C ARG A 42 -6.95 2.56 -9.18
N GLN A 43 -5.79 3.18 -9.16
CA GLN A 43 -5.17 3.77 -7.96
C GLN A 43 -5.80 5.14 -7.60
N ALA A 44 -7.12 5.20 -7.64
CA ALA A 44 -7.90 6.39 -7.32
C ALA A 44 -9.32 5.98 -6.92
N LEU A 45 -9.99 6.79 -6.11
CA LEU A 45 -11.44 6.67 -5.89
C LEU A 45 -12.15 7.10 -7.17
N PRO A 46 -12.96 6.22 -7.80
CA PRO A 46 -13.61 6.56 -9.05
C PRO A 46 -14.80 7.48 -8.82
N MET A 47 -15.06 8.37 -9.78
CA MET A 47 -16.38 8.98 -9.94
C MET A 47 -17.18 8.13 -10.91
N VAL A 48 -18.28 7.55 -10.44
CA VAL A 48 -19.15 6.66 -11.21
C VAL A 48 -20.51 7.34 -11.36
N TRP A 49 -20.97 7.52 -12.61
CA TRP A 49 -22.28 8.11 -12.90
C TRP A 49 -23.42 7.12 -12.69
N ASP A 50 -23.21 5.89 -13.15
CA ASP A 50 -24.15 4.78 -13.00
C ASP A 50 -23.46 3.63 -12.27
N TYR A 51 -24.13 3.08 -11.30
CA TYR A 51 -23.64 1.92 -10.57
C TYR A 51 -24.66 0.78 -10.61
N ALA A 52 -24.16 -0.44 -10.60
CA ALA A 52 -25.02 -1.62 -10.50
C ALA A 52 -25.24 -1.96 -9.02
N GLU A 53 -26.49 -2.15 -8.63
CA GLU A 53 -26.81 -2.68 -7.31
C GLU A 53 -26.54 -4.19 -7.30
N SER A 54 -25.55 -4.61 -6.51
CA SER A 54 -25.28 -6.01 -6.29
C SER A 54 -26.03 -6.49 -5.04
N ASN A 55 -26.58 -7.69 -5.11
CA ASN A 55 -27.14 -8.31 -3.92
C ASN A 55 -26.03 -8.94 -3.08
N PRO A 56 -25.69 -8.38 -1.90
CA PRO A 56 -24.62 -8.92 -1.06
C PRO A 56 -24.94 -10.31 -0.49
N PHE A 57 -26.21 -10.74 -0.53
CA PHE A 57 -26.66 -12.04 -0.05
C PHE A 57 -26.86 -13.07 -1.19
N SER A 58 -26.38 -12.76 -2.39
CA SER A 58 -26.40 -13.70 -3.51
C SER A 58 -25.31 -14.78 -3.35
N GLU A 59 -25.31 -15.75 -4.26
CA GLU A 59 -24.25 -16.77 -4.35
C GLU A 59 -23.08 -16.33 -5.27
N SER A 60 -23.05 -15.08 -5.71
CA SER A 60 -22.02 -14.55 -6.59
C SER A 60 -20.67 -14.34 -5.88
N SER A 61 -19.58 -14.25 -6.65
CA SER A 61 -18.23 -14.17 -6.12
C SER A 61 -17.92 -12.95 -5.24
N GLY A 62 -18.69 -11.88 -5.33
CA GLY A 62 -18.58 -10.67 -4.50
C GLY A 62 -19.58 -10.62 -3.33
N SER A 63 -20.35 -11.68 -3.11
CA SER A 63 -21.32 -11.75 -2.03
C SER A 63 -20.66 -11.86 -0.65
N TYR A 64 -21.41 -11.50 0.39
CA TYR A 64 -20.96 -11.59 1.77
C TYR A 64 -20.48 -12.98 2.15
N ALA A 65 -21.24 -14.03 1.79
CA ALA A 65 -20.89 -15.41 2.11
C ALA A 65 -19.56 -15.83 1.46
N ASN A 66 -19.38 -15.52 0.18
CA ASN A 66 -18.15 -15.85 -0.54
C ASN A 66 -16.93 -15.07 -0.04
N LEU A 67 -17.11 -13.81 0.33
CA LEU A 67 -16.02 -13.00 0.93
C LEU A 67 -15.65 -13.54 2.31
N PHE A 68 -16.62 -13.94 3.11
CA PHE A 68 -16.40 -14.58 4.41
C PHE A 68 -15.64 -15.91 4.27
N GLU A 69 -16.07 -16.78 3.36
CA GLU A 69 -15.38 -18.05 3.10
C GLU A 69 -13.92 -17.85 2.67
N ARG A 70 -13.65 -16.85 1.81
CA ARG A 70 -12.28 -16.52 1.40
C ARG A 70 -11.42 -16.10 2.59
N GLN A 71 -12.00 -15.30 3.49
CA GLN A 71 -11.31 -14.87 4.70
C GLN A 71 -11.03 -16.07 5.61
N VAL A 72 -11.98 -16.97 5.81
CA VAL A 72 -11.79 -18.18 6.60
C VAL A 72 -10.70 -19.08 6.00
N LYS A 73 -10.74 -19.31 4.68
CA LYS A 73 -9.68 -20.06 3.98
C LYS A 73 -8.29 -19.44 4.12
N GLY A 74 -8.22 -18.12 4.26
CA GLY A 74 -6.96 -17.44 4.56
C GLY A 74 -6.33 -17.90 5.88
N PHE A 75 -7.13 -18.19 6.90
CA PHE A 75 -6.62 -18.69 8.19
C PHE A 75 -6.05 -20.10 8.12
N GLU A 76 -6.57 -20.94 7.22
CA GLU A 76 -6.09 -22.31 7.06
C GLU A 76 -4.64 -22.39 6.58
N VAL A 77 -4.18 -21.35 5.85
CA VAL A 77 -2.81 -21.26 5.34
C VAL A 77 -1.87 -20.43 6.22
N LEU A 78 -2.40 -19.73 7.23
CA LEU A 78 -1.57 -19.01 8.19
C LEU A 78 -0.96 -20.01 9.20
N GLY A 79 0.32 -20.26 9.02
CA GLY A 79 1.07 -21.08 9.98
C GLY A 79 1.12 -20.42 11.39
N THR A 80 0.81 -21.18 12.43
CA THR A 80 0.74 -20.69 13.81
C THR A 80 2.00 -20.99 14.63
N THR A 81 3.09 -21.39 14.00
CA THR A 81 4.29 -21.89 14.68
C THR A 81 5.18 -20.83 15.30
N ALA A 82 5.09 -19.59 14.85
CA ALA A 82 5.86 -18.48 15.41
C ALA A 82 4.95 -17.26 15.63
N GLY A 83 5.06 -16.64 16.81
CA GLY A 83 4.39 -15.37 17.10
C GLY A 83 5.00 -14.24 16.29
N GLY A 84 4.15 -13.38 15.74
CA GLY A 84 4.53 -12.13 15.08
C GLY A 84 4.04 -10.92 15.87
N THR A 85 4.68 -9.78 15.69
CA THR A 85 4.25 -8.51 16.25
C THR A 85 4.12 -7.49 15.12
N ALA A 86 2.99 -6.81 15.04
CA ALA A 86 2.77 -5.69 14.15
C ALA A 86 2.61 -4.40 14.94
N VAL A 87 3.32 -3.36 14.53
CA VAL A 87 3.32 -2.06 15.20
C VAL A 87 3.24 -0.96 14.15
N GLN A 88 2.38 0.04 14.39
CA GLN A 88 2.42 1.29 13.63
C GLN A 88 3.53 2.17 14.18
N ALA A 89 4.47 2.56 13.33
CA ALA A 89 5.58 3.43 13.71
C ALA A 89 6.01 4.32 12.54
N ASP A 90 6.49 5.52 12.87
CA ASP A 90 7.12 6.41 11.91
C ASP A 90 8.49 5.84 11.51
N ALA A 91 8.70 5.60 10.21
CA ALA A 91 9.94 5.05 9.67
C ALA A 91 11.16 5.92 9.98
N ASN A 92 10.98 7.24 10.12
CA ASN A 92 12.06 8.18 10.45
C ASN A 92 12.51 8.12 11.93
N ARG A 93 11.69 7.56 12.82
CA ARG A 93 11.90 7.62 14.28
C ARG A 93 11.92 6.27 14.97
N GLN A 94 11.48 5.22 14.29
CA GLN A 94 11.36 3.89 14.85
C GLN A 94 12.72 3.33 15.35
N THR A 95 12.66 2.45 16.35
CA THR A 95 13.80 1.71 16.92
C THR A 95 13.56 0.20 16.92
N LEU A 96 12.59 -0.25 16.14
CA LEU A 96 12.09 -1.63 16.14
C LEU A 96 12.98 -2.58 15.35
N SER A 97 13.83 -2.02 14.48
CA SER A 97 14.69 -2.78 13.56
C SER A 97 16.07 -3.11 14.14
N GLN A 98 16.31 -2.74 15.41
CA GLN A 98 17.61 -2.92 16.04
C GLN A 98 18.07 -4.38 16.00
N ASP A 99 19.23 -4.60 15.38
CA ASP A 99 19.91 -5.91 15.24
C ASP A 99 19.03 -6.99 14.59
N LYS A 100 18.21 -6.58 13.60
CA LYS A 100 17.32 -7.48 12.86
C LYS A 100 17.70 -7.57 11.39
N VAL A 101 17.33 -8.68 10.77
CA VAL A 101 17.29 -8.79 9.30
C VAL A 101 16.15 -7.94 8.80
N ILE A 102 16.45 -7.01 7.89
CA ILE A 102 15.49 -6.04 7.39
C ILE A 102 15.07 -6.40 5.97
N SER A 103 13.75 -6.39 5.76
CA SER A 103 13.12 -6.44 4.44
C SER A 103 12.06 -5.35 4.40
N THR A 104 12.14 -4.42 3.46
CA THR A 104 11.28 -3.23 3.41
C THR A 104 10.73 -2.97 2.01
N ASP A 105 9.51 -2.42 1.94
CA ASP A 105 8.80 -2.01 0.74
C ASP A 105 8.32 -0.56 0.96
N PRO A 106 9.18 0.43 0.66
CA PRO A 106 8.87 1.83 0.90
C PRO A 106 7.88 2.39 -0.14
N PRO A 107 7.26 3.56 0.11
CA PRO A 107 6.41 4.22 -0.88
C PRO A 107 7.15 4.52 -2.19
N TYR A 108 6.45 4.36 -3.33
CA TYR A 108 7.02 4.50 -4.67
C TYR A 108 6.90 5.95 -5.19
N TYR A 109 7.71 6.84 -4.67
CA TYR A 109 7.81 8.24 -5.02
C TYR A 109 6.44 8.96 -5.05
N ASP A 110 5.88 9.31 -6.22
CA ASP A 110 4.61 10.01 -6.40
C ASP A 110 3.46 9.11 -6.89
N ASN A 111 3.70 7.79 -6.95
CA ASN A 111 2.84 6.89 -7.69
C ASN A 111 1.48 6.62 -7.01
N ILE A 112 1.48 6.46 -5.71
CA ILE A 112 0.27 6.14 -4.94
C ILE A 112 0.22 7.00 -3.68
N ALA A 113 -0.85 7.79 -3.53
CA ALA A 113 -1.18 8.49 -2.30
C ALA A 113 -2.01 7.56 -1.38
N TYR A 114 -1.31 6.67 -0.68
CA TYR A 114 -1.94 5.60 0.12
C TYR A 114 -2.90 6.14 1.17
N ALA A 115 -2.53 7.20 1.86
CA ALA A 115 -3.36 7.77 2.92
C ALA A 115 -4.70 8.34 2.40
N ASP A 116 -4.74 8.87 1.17
CA ASP A 116 -5.98 9.33 0.55
C ASP A 116 -6.89 8.17 0.18
N LEU A 117 -6.33 7.09 -0.38
CA LEU A 117 -7.09 5.90 -0.75
C LEU A 117 -7.58 5.14 0.49
N SER A 118 -6.77 5.13 1.54
CA SER A 118 -7.08 4.46 2.80
C SER A 118 -8.27 5.08 3.52
N ASP A 119 -8.59 6.36 3.30
CA ASP A 119 -9.77 7.01 3.90
C ASP A 119 -11.06 6.26 3.60
N PHE A 120 -11.18 5.64 2.43
CA PHE A 120 -12.36 4.84 2.06
C PHE A 120 -12.60 3.69 3.05
N PHE A 121 -11.56 2.94 3.41
CA PHE A 121 -11.64 1.84 4.36
C PHE A 121 -11.65 2.32 5.81
N TYR A 122 -10.91 3.39 6.09
CA TYR A 122 -10.79 3.96 7.42
C TYR A 122 -12.13 4.36 8.03
N VAL A 123 -13.07 4.84 7.21
CA VAL A 123 -14.44 5.19 7.65
C VAL A 123 -15.13 4.00 8.33
N TRP A 124 -15.01 2.82 7.78
CA TRP A 124 -15.64 1.59 8.29
C TRP A 124 -14.87 1.02 9.47
N LEU A 125 -13.55 0.90 9.35
CA LEU A 125 -12.67 0.40 10.40
C LEU A 125 -12.77 1.28 11.67
N ARG A 126 -12.78 2.60 11.51
CA ARG A 126 -12.91 3.53 12.62
C ARG A 126 -14.23 3.32 13.38
N ARG A 127 -15.33 3.11 12.68
CA ARG A 127 -16.63 2.85 13.32
C ARG A 127 -16.65 1.51 14.07
N ALA A 128 -16.03 0.50 13.51
CA ALA A 128 -16.01 -0.86 14.05
C ALA A 128 -15.00 -1.03 15.19
N LEU A 129 -13.80 -0.41 15.08
CA LEU A 129 -12.63 -0.78 15.87
C LEU A 129 -12.12 0.31 16.81
N ARG A 130 -12.66 1.56 16.77
CA ARG A 130 -12.16 2.66 17.58
C ARG A 130 -12.18 2.38 19.09
N SER A 131 -13.15 1.62 19.59
CA SER A 131 -13.22 1.28 21.01
C SER A 131 -12.11 0.30 21.44
N MET A 132 -11.62 -0.52 20.52
CA MET A 132 -10.54 -1.47 20.78
C MET A 132 -9.15 -0.86 20.51
N PHE A 133 -9.04 -0.01 19.51
CA PHE A 133 -7.79 0.62 19.07
C PHE A 133 -7.93 2.15 18.99
N PRO A 134 -8.15 2.85 20.14
CA PRO A 134 -8.41 4.29 20.15
C PRO A 134 -7.26 5.11 19.57
N ASP A 135 -6.03 4.67 19.75
CA ASP A 135 -4.83 5.36 19.26
C ASP A 135 -4.71 5.30 17.73
N LEU A 136 -5.09 4.16 17.12
CA LEU A 136 -5.08 3.99 15.67
C LEU A 136 -6.24 4.74 14.98
N PHE A 137 -7.38 4.82 15.63
CA PHE A 137 -8.62 5.37 15.07
C PHE A 137 -9.05 6.68 15.76
N GLY A 138 -8.11 7.40 16.37
CA GLY A 138 -8.35 8.66 17.07
C GLY A 138 -8.68 9.82 16.16
N THR A 139 -8.07 9.88 14.97
CA THR A 139 -8.28 10.94 13.99
C THR A 139 -9.58 10.78 13.20
N LEU A 140 -10.04 11.84 12.54
CA LEU A 140 -11.25 11.80 11.71
C LEU A 140 -10.98 11.11 10.35
N VAL A 141 -9.80 11.31 9.82
CA VAL A 141 -9.29 10.76 8.55
C VAL A 141 -7.88 10.21 8.77
N VAL A 142 -7.38 9.42 7.84
CA VAL A 142 -6.00 8.92 7.86
C VAL A 142 -5.02 10.11 7.83
N PRO A 143 -4.02 10.17 8.74
CA PRO A 143 -2.98 11.20 8.70
C PRO A 143 -2.21 11.17 7.38
N LYS A 144 -1.97 12.35 6.78
CA LYS A 144 -1.37 12.48 5.45
C LYS A 144 -0.06 13.25 5.43
N ALA A 145 0.18 14.07 6.48
CA ALA A 145 1.31 15.00 6.50
C ALA A 145 2.67 14.30 6.53
N ASP A 146 2.76 13.16 7.21
CA ASP A 146 4.01 12.41 7.41
C ASP A 146 4.19 11.28 6.40
N GLU A 147 3.22 11.06 5.50
CA GLU A 147 3.34 10.04 4.45
C GLU A 147 4.43 10.44 3.45
N LEU A 148 5.48 9.62 3.33
CA LEU A 148 6.62 9.88 2.45
C LEU A 148 6.28 9.61 0.98
N VAL A 149 5.39 10.43 0.42
CA VAL A 149 4.99 10.42 -0.98
C VAL A 149 5.21 11.81 -1.57
N ALA A 150 5.81 11.88 -2.76
CA ALA A 150 6.10 13.14 -3.45
C ALA A 150 4.84 13.76 -4.10
N ALA A 151 3.77 13.92 -3.30
CA ALA A 151 2.49 14.47 -3.75
C ALA A 151 2.55 15.99 -3.87
N ALA A 152 2.69 16.52 -5.08
CA ALA A 152 2.87 17.95 -5.34
C ALA A 152 1.73 18.82 -4.75
N TYR A 153 0.50 18.33 -4.76
CA TYR A 153 -0.66 19.04 -4.21
C TYR A 153 -0.64 19.18 -2.68
N ARG A 154 0.10 18.32 -1.97
CA ARG A 154 0.27 18.40 -0.51
C ARG A 154 1.40 19.32 -0.09
N HIS A 155 2.43 19.48 -0.93
CA HIS A 155 3.68 20.16 -0.57
C HIS A 155 3.85 21.52 -1.29
N GLY A 156 2.83 21.99 -2.03
CA GLY A 156 2.87 23.30 -2.69
C GLY A 156 3.77 23.32 -3.93
N GLY A 157 3.86 22.21 -4.64
CA GLY A 157 4.55 22.08 -5.92
C GLY A 157 5.51 20.88 -5.98
N ARG A 158 5.96 20.57 -7.21
CA ARG A 158 6.77 19.38 -7.50
C ARG A 158 8.13 19.42 -6.78
N GLU A 159 8.83 20.53 -6.86
CA GLU A 159 10.17 20.67 -6.26
C GLU A 159 10.14 20.44 -4.75
N LYS A 160 9.19 21.05 -4.05
CA LYS A 160 9.04 20.86 -2.59
C LYS A 160 8.61 19.44 -2.21
N ALA A 161 7.80 18.81 -3.03
CA ALA A 161 7.40 17.42 -2.83
C ALA A 161 8.59 16.46 -3.00
N GLU A 162 9.46 16.71 -3.97
CA GLU A 162 10.69 15.96 -4.20
C GLU A 162 11.68 16.14 -3.05
N GLU A 163 11.90 17.38 -2.59
CA GLU A 163 12.74 17.67 -1.43
C GLU A 163 12.22 16.97 -0.16
N PHE A 164 10.90 17.02 0.09
CA PHE A 164 10.26 16.34 1.20
C PHE A 164 10.50 14.83 1.13
N PHE A 165 10.27 14.22 -0.03
CA PHE A 165 10.48 12.79 -0.24
C PHE A 165 11.94 12.40 -0.03
N LEU A 166 12.86 13.09 -0.70
CA LEU A 166 14.31 12.82 -0.60
C LEU A 166 14.81 12.90 0.85
N LYS A 167 14.45 13.97 1.54
CA LYS A 167 14.85 14.17 2.93
C LYS A 167 14.28 13.10 3.86
N GLY A 168 12.98 12.84 3.77
CA GLY A 168 12.32 11.85 4.61
C GLY A 168 12.80 10.43 4.32
N MET A 169 12.96 10.07 3.04
CA MET A 169 13.45 8.75 2.65
C MET A 169 14.91 8.54 3.08
N THR A 170 15.77 9.57 2.94
CA THR A 170 17.15 9.50 3.45
C THR A 170 17.17 9.25 4.96
N HIS A 171 16.33 9.93 5.73
CA HIS A 171 16.24 9.69 7.18
C HIS A 171 15.76 8.27 7.50
N ALA A 172 14.73 7.78 6.82
CA ALA A 172 14.23 6.42 7.02
C ALA A 172 15.29 5.38 6.69
N MET A 173 16.01 5.52 5.57
CA MET A 173 17.09 4.62 5.17
C MET A 173 18.27 4.70 6.14
N THR A 174 18.64 5.89 6.62
CA THR A 174 19.69 6.06 7.66
C THR A 174 19.32 5.32 8.94
N ARG A 175 18.06 5.41 9.38
CA ARG A 175 17.59 4.66 10.55
C ARG A 175 17.68 3.15 10.36
N LEU A 176 17.39 2.67 9.16
CA LEU A 176 17.54 1.24 8.84
C LEU A 176 19.03 0.84 8.81
N ALA A 177 19.91 1.66 8.22
CA ALA A 177 21.34 1.39 8.19
C ALA A 177 21.96 1.31 9.60
N GLU A 178 21.56 2.22 10.51
CA GLU A 178 22.01 2.24 11.90
C GLU A 178 21.57 1.04 12.72
N GLN A 179 20.44 0.42 12.37
CA GLN A 179 19.78 -0.62 13.15
C GLN A 179 19.93 -2.02 12.57
N ALA A 180 20.24 -2.12 11.27
CA ALA A 180 20.34 -3.40 10.59
C ALA A 180 21.38 -4.34 11.21
N HIS A 181 21.10 -5.62 11.19
CA HIS A 181 22.06 -6.63 11.61
C HIS A 181 23.26 -6.67 10.65
N LEU A 182 24.47 -6.52 11.17
CA LEU A 182 25.70 -6.34 10.37
C LEU A 182 26.08 -7.53 9.49
N THR A 183 25.58 -8.73 9.79
CA THR A 183 25.94 -9.96 9.04
C THR A 183 25.02 -10.24 7.86
N PHE A 184 23.81 -9.65 7.87
CA PHE A 184 22.82 -9.93 6.84
C PHE A 184 22.56 -8.70 5.98
N PRO A 185 22.32 -8.88 4.67
CA PRO A 185 21.95 -7.77 3.81
C PRO A 185 20.55 -7.24 4.15
N VAL A 186 20.35 -5.97 3.85
CA VAL A 186 19.01 -5.36 3.80
C VAL A 186 18.43 -5.59 2.42
N THR A 187 17.17 -5.99 2.34
CA THR A 187 16.44 -6.11 1.07
C THR A 187 15.39 -5.01 0.96
N ILE A 188 15.40 -4.29 -0.16
CA ILE A 188 14.48 -3.20 -0.42
C ILE A 188 13.71 -3.52 -1.70
N TYR A 189 12.39 -3.69 -1.57
CA TYR A 189 11.48 -3.86 -2.71
C TYR A 189 11.08 -2.48 -3.21
N TYR A 190 11.23 -2.26 -4.50
CA TYR A 190 10.85 -0.99 -5.10
C TYR A 190 10.24 -1.20 -6.48
N ALA A 191 9.17 -0.47 -6.78
CA ALA A 191 8.59 -0.47 -8.10
C ALA A 191 8.69 0.93 -8.71
N PHE A 192 9.03 1.00 -9.98
CA PHE A 192 9.20 2.25 -10.71
C PHE A 192 8.38 2.28 -11.99
N LYS A 193 8.07 3.48 -12.44
CA LYS A 193 7.42 3.72 -13.73
C LYS A 193 8.48 3.68 -14.83
N GLN A 194 8.17 3.03 -15.94
CA GLN A 194 8.93 3.18 -17.16
C GLN A 194 8.19 4.20 -18.04
N SER A 195 8.83 5.31 -18.41
CA SER A 195 8.24 6.22 -19.38
C SER A 195 8.27 5.56 -20.76
N GLU A 196 7.10 5.41 -21.38
CA GLU A 196 6.97 4.87 -22.74
C GLU A 196 6.98 5.98 -23.79
N SER A 197 7.08 7.25 -23.41
CA SER A 197 7.08 8.38 -24.34
C SER A 197 8.42 9.12 -24.31
N GLU A 198 9.01 9.32 -25.48
CA GLU A 198 10.23 10.14 -25.70
C GLU A 198 10.10 11.58 -25.17
N SER A 199 8.86 12.04 -24.88
CA SER A 199 8.58 13.37 -24.32
C SER A 199 8.63 13.44 -22.79
N ASP A 200 8.70 12.30 -22.09
CA ASP A 200 8.60 12.22 -20.61
C ASP A 200 9.85 11.59 -19.96
N GLU A 201 10.94 11.46 -20.73
CA GLU A 201 12.20 10.85 -20.26
C GLU A 201 12.73 11.45 -18.95
N GLY A 202 12.44 12.73 -18.67
CA GLY A 202 12.85 13.41 -17.45
C GLY A 202 12.09 13.00 -16.18
N ALA A 203 10.84 12.56 -16.28
CA ALA A 203 9.98 12.37 -15.10
C ALA A 203 10.05 10.95 -14.50
N ALA A 204 10.24 9.93 -15.33
CA ALA A 204 10.34 8.55 -14.85
C ALA A 204 11.70 8.24 -14.21
N SER A 205 12.76 8.87 -14.73
CA SER A 205 14.12 8.81 -14.19
C SER A 205 14.20 9.47 -12.81
N THR A 206 13.54 10.61 -12.61
CA THR A 206 13.65 11.42 -11.38
C THR A 206 13.27 10.66 -10.11
N GLY A 207 12.15 9.94 -10.10
CA GLY A 207 11.70 9.22 -8.89
C GLY A 207 12.61 8.08 -8.50
N TRP A 208 13.13 7.33 -9.48
CA TRP A 208 14.10 6.25 -9.26
C TRP A 208 15.45 6.79 -8.79
N GLU A 209 15.97 7.81 -9.46
CA GLU A 209 17.23 8.46 -9.10
C GLU A 209 17.16 9.08 -7.71
N THR A 210 16.08 9.78 -7.37
CA THR A 210 15.85 10.36 -6.05
C THR A 210 15.84 9.29 -4.96
N PHE A 211 15.18 8.16 -5.22
CA PHE A 211 15.16 7.05 -4.28
C PHE A 211 16.55 6.43 -4.09
N LEU A 212 17.27 6.13 -5.17
CA LEU A 212 18.63 5.60 -5.09
C LEU A 212 19.59 6.58 -4.39
N ALA A 213 19.46 7.88 -4.66
CA ALA A 213 20.23 8.90 -3.97
C ALA A 213 20.00 8.86 -2.45
N ALA A 214 18.76 8.66 -2.00
CA ALA A 214 18.43 8.49 -0.58
C ALA A 214 19.11 7.25 0.02
N VAL A 215 19.06 6.10 -0.67
CA VAL A 215 19.67 4.84 -0.23
C VAL A 215 21.19 4.97 -0.09
N VAL A 216 21.85 5.51 -1.11
CA VAL A 216 23.32 5.71 -1.11
C VAL A 216 23.74 6.74 -0.07
N SER A 217 22.99 7.84 0.06
CA SER A 217 23.26 8.89 1.06
C SER A 217 23.10 8.39 2.50
N ALA A 218 22.27 7.38 2.71
CA ALA A 218 22.11 6.72 4.01
C ALA A 218 23.27 5.76 4.36
N GLY A 219 24.22 5.56 3.45
CA GLY A 219 25.41 4.73 3.68
C GLY A 219 25.28 3.28 3.19
N PHE A 220 24.21 2.93 2.49
CA PHE A 220 24.09 1.62 1.85
C PHE A 220 24.93 1.52 0.57
N SER A 221 25.44 0.34 0.30
CA SER A 221 26.03 -0.06 -0.98
C SER A 221 25.14 -1.11 -1.62
N VAL A 222 24.65 -0.86 -2.83
CA VAL A 222 23.86 -1.83 -3.58
C VAL A 222 24.79 -2.91 -4.12
N SER A 223 24.69 -4.13 -3.58
CA SER A 223 25.51 -5.27 -3.94
C SER A 223 24.87 -6.17 -5.02
N GLY A 224 23.57 -6.06 -5.20
CA GLY A 224 22.83 -6.83 -6.19
C GLY A 224 21.42 -6.29 -6.43
N THR A 225 20.88 -6.67 -7.59
CA THR A 225 19.51 -6.32 -7.97
C THR A 225 18.82 -7.54 -8.57
N TRP A 226 17.58 -7.80 -8.14
CA TRP A 226 16.79 -8.90 -8.68
C TRP A 226 15.48 -8.35 -9.26
N PRO A 227 15.33 -8.33 -10.59
CA PRO A 227 14.07 -7.94 -11.20
C PRO A 227 13.00 -8.98 -10.90
N MET A 228 11.82 -8.51 -10.51
CA MET A 228 10.66 -9.35 -10.20
C MET A 228 9.53 -9.03 -11.16
N ARG A 229 8.99 -10.04 -11.83
CA ARG A 229 7.80 -9.91 -12.65
C ARG A 229 6.56 -9.92 -11.75
N THR A 230 6.12 -8.76 -11.28
CA THR A 230 4.93 -8.60 -10.44
C THR A 230 3.69 -8.23 -11.24
N GLU A 231 3.86 -7.75 -12.47
CA GLU A 231 2.79 -7.24 -13.30
C GLU A 231 2.33 -8.27 -14.35
N LYS A 232 1.01 -8.38 -14.53
CA LYS A 232 0.43 -9.24 -15.58
C LYS A 232 0.62 -8.61 -16.95
N GLU A 233 1.05 -9.39 -17.94
CA GLU A 233 1.00 -9.02 -19.35
C GLU A 233 -0.46 -8.75 -19.76
N GLY A 234 -0.69 -7.68 -20.54
CA GLY A 234 -2.03 -7.34 -21.07
C GLY A 234 -2.94 -6.56 -20.11
N ARG A 235 -2.42 -5.86 -19.12
CA ARG A 235 -3.20 -4.87 -18.37
C ARG A 235 -3.71 -3.79 -19.32
N VAL A 236 -5.04 -3.65 -19.43
CA VAL A 236 -5.70 -2.57 -20.17
C VAL A 236 -5.28 -1.19 -19.64
N VAL A 237 -4.83 -1.12 -18.39
CA VAL A 237 -4.32 0.10 -17.72
C VAL A 237 -2.85 0.36 -18.03
N GLY A 238 -2.12 -0.58 -18.64
CA GLY A 238 -0.69 -0.46 -18.96
C GLY A 238 -0.37 0.26 -20.27
N ILE A 239 -1.38 0.49 -21.12
CA ILE A 239 -1.21 1.19 -22.39
C ILE A 239 -1.46 2.68 -22.15
N GLU A 240 -0.43 3.51 -22.32
CA GLU A 240 -0.47 4.98 -22.17
C GLU A 240 -0.84 5.50 -20.77
N THR A 241 -0.57 4.73 -19.69
CA THR A 241 -0.87 5.15 -18.32
C THR A 241 0.35 5.09 -17.42
N ASN A 242 0.28 5.81 -16.29
CA ASN A 242 1.27 5.80 -15.19
C ASN A 242 1.37 4.43 -14.44
N ALA A 243 1.20 3.31 -15.12
CA ALA A 243 1.32 2.00 -14.50
C ALA A 243 2.78 1.68 -14.16
N LEU A 244 2.99 0.99 -13.05
CA LEU A 244 4.31 0.45 -12.68
C LEU A 244 4.74 -0.57 -13.73
N ALA A 245 5.94 -0.40 -14.27
CA ALA A 245 6.45 -1.28 -15.32
C ALA A 245 7.09 -2.55 -14.76
N SER A 246 7.78 -2.46 -13.64
CA SER A 246 8.56 -3.55 -13.05
C SER A 246 8.80 -3.30 -11.56
N SER A 247 8.96 -4.36 -10.82
CA SER A 247 9.49 -4.33 -9.45
C SER A 247 10.91 -4.86 -9.44
N ILE A 248 11.71 -4.32 -8.53
CA ILE A 248 13.10 -4.72 -8.32
C ILE A 248 13.36 -4.90 -6.83
N VAL A 249 14.16 -5.90 -6.49
CA VAL A 249 14.70 -6.03 -5.13
C VAL A 249 16.14 -5.56 -5.16
N LEU A 250 16.44 -4.56 -4.35
CA LEU A 250 17.81 -4.12 -4.07
C LEU A 250 18.34 -4.87 -2.86
N VAL A 251 19.60 -5.27 -2.95
CA VAL A 251 20.33 -5.98 -1.89
C VAL A 251 21.62 -5.26 -1.58
#